data_792a2923f04e251a69f99513f3702149
#
_entry.id   792a2923f04e251a69f99513f3702149
#
_cell.length_a   1.000
_cell.length_b   1.000
_cell.length_c   1.000
_cell.angle_alpha   90.00
_cell.angle_beta   90.00
_cell.angle_gamma   90.00
#
_symmetry.space_group_name_H-M   'P 1'
#
loop_
_entity.id
_entity.type
_entity.pdbx_description
1 polymer ?
#
loop_
_entity_poly.entity_id
_entity_poly.type
_entity_poly.pdbx_seq_one_letter_code
_entity_poly.pdbx_strand_id
1 'polypeptide(L)'
;METRQATVALAPCESYEQAQVDQAVATGVALLGGISRFVSPREQILLKPNLLSRALPQRAVTTHPAVFSAVCRLLREKGYAHLTYGDSPGNITATPEK
;
A
#
# COMPACT_ATOMS: atom_id res chain seq x y z
N MET A 1 24.47 -16.35 18.71
CA MET A 1 23.72 -16.15 17.45
C MET A 1 22.55 -15.24 17.70
N GLU A 2 22.46 -14.21 16.91
CA GLU A 2 21.33 -13.28 17.02
C GLU A 2 20.05 -13.87 16.50
N THR A 3 18.97 -13.63 17.23
CA THR A 3 17.65 -14.00 16.80
C THR A 3 16.96 -12.74 16.26
N ARG A 4 16.47 -12.82 15.03
CA ARG A 4 15.72 -11.73 14.44
C ARG A 4 14.24 -12.02 14.49
N GLN A 5 13.50 -11.02 14.85
CA GLN A 5 12.05 -11.12 14.91
C GLN A 5 11.44 -10.16 13.92
N ALA A 6 10.41 -10.63 13.24
CA ALA A 6 9.64 -9.80 12.35
C ALA A 6 8.26 -9.64 12.93
N THR A 7 7.72 -8.44 12.79
CA THR A 7 6.35 -8.14 13.22
C THR A 7 5.44 -8.15 12.02
N VAL A 8 4.36 -8.89 12.13
CA VAL A 8 3.37 -8.97 11.07
C VAL A 8 2.03 -8.57 11.64
N ALA A 9 1.34 -7.68 10.96
CA ALA A 9 0.02 -7.26 11.37
C ALA A 9 -1.02 -7.93 10.49
N LEU A 10 -2.08 -8.42 11.12
CA LEU A 10 -3.20 -9.02 10.39
C LEU A 10 -4.44 -8.20 10.70
N ALA A 11 -5.11 -7.76 9.66
CA ALA A 11 -6.35 -7.00 9.80
C ALA A 11 -7.42 -7.68 8.96
N PRO A 12 -8.55 -8.05 9.55
CA PRO A 12 -9.60 -8.71 8.79
C PRO A 12 -10.23 -7.77 7.79
N CYS A 13 -10.59 -8.32 6.64
CA CYS A 13 -11.26 -7.54 5.61
C CYS A 13 -12.08 -8.52 4.78
N GLU A 14 -13.40 -8.38 4.82
CA GLU A 14 -14.28 -9.37 4.25
C GLU A 14 -14.56 -9.17 2.78
N SER A 15 -14.23 -8.02 2.23
CA SER A 15 -14.49 -7.76 0.82
C SER A 15 -13.53 -6.71 0.32
N TYR A 16 -13.59 -6.45 -0.99
CA TYR A 16 -12.81 -5.38 -1.59
C TYR A 16 -13.60 -4.08 -1.70
N GLU A 17 -14.68 -3.96 -0.94
CA GLU A 17 -15.34 -2.67 -0.87
C GLU A 17 -14.37 -1.64 -0.32
N GLN A 18 -14.28 -0.48 -1.00
CA GLN A 18 -13.19 0.44 -0.72
C GLN A 18 -13.13 0.89 0.74
N ALA A 19 -14.27 1.16 1.35
CA ALA A 19 -14.27 1.61 2.74
C ALA A 19 -13.72 0.54 3.67
N GLN A 20 -14.03 -0.71 3.42
CA GLN A 20 -13.52 -1.82 4.22
C GLN A 20 -12.03 -1.99 4.04
N VAL A 21 -11.56 -1.88 2.80
CA VAL A 21 -10.14 -2.02 2.52
C VAL A 21 -9.36 -0.87 3.14
N ASP A 22 -9.88 0.36 3.01
CA ASP A 22 -9.23 1.52 3.62
C ASP A 22 -9.07 1.31 5.12
N GLN A 23 -10.12 0.82 5.77
CA GLN A 23 -10.08 0.60 7.21
C GLN A 23 -9.09 -0.49 7.58
N ALA A 24 -9.07 -1.57 6.83
CA ALA A 24 -8.17 -2.68 7.12
C ALA A 24 -6.71 -2.27 6.95
N VAL A 25 -6.40 -1.51 5.91
CA VAL A 25 -5.04 -1.04 5.69
C VAL A 25 -4.63 -0.10 6.81
N ALA A 26 -5.51 0.83 7.19
CA ALA A 26 -5.20 1.75 8.27
C ALA A 26 -4.96 1.01 9.58
N THR A 27 -5.79 0.01 9.86
CA THR A 27 -5.64 -0.79 11.06
C THR A 27 -4.31 -1.54 11.07
N GLY A 28 -3.98 -2.18 9.94
CA GLY A 28 -2.73 -2.92 9.85
C GLY A 28 -1.51 -2.05 10.05
N VAL A 29 -1.50 -0.88 9.43
CA VAL A 29 -0.38 0.04 9.57
C VAL A 29 -0.30 0.56 11.00
N ALA A 30 -1.44 0.87 11.61
CA ALA A 30 -1.45 1.35 13.00
C ALA A 30 -0.89 0.29 13.94
N LEU A 31 -1.21 -0.98 13.71
CA LEU A 31 -0.69 -2.06 14.53
C LEU A 31 0.83 -2.19 14.43
N LEU A 32 1.39 -1.74 13.34
CA LEU A 32 2.84 -1.77 13.15
C LEU A 32 3.54 -0.52 13.68
N GLY A 33 2.79 0.41 14.26
CA GLY A 33 3.37 1.61 14.83
C GLY A 33 3.07 2.88 14.05
N GLY A 34 2.30 2.78 12.98
CA GLY A 34 1.93 3.92 12.15
C GLY A 34 2.88 4.11 10.99
N ILE A 35 2.40 4.81 9.97
CA ILE A 35 3.17 4.95 8.73
C ILE A 35 4.44 5.77 8.93
N SER A 36 4.42 6.71 9.89
CA SER A 36 5.58 7.56 10.12
C SER A 36 6.79 6.78 10.64
N ARG A 37 6.55 5.58 11.12
CA ARG A 37 7.66 4.73 11.55
C ARG A 37 8.50 4.26 10.36
N PHE A 38 7.92 4.23 9.18
CA PHE A 38 8.57 3.66 8.01
C PHE A 38 9.04 4.70 7.02
N VAL A 39 8.31 5.80 6.88
CA VAL A 39 8.65 6.83 5.91
C VAL A 39 8.42 8.20 6.51
N SER A 40 9.23 9.16 6.06
CA SER A 40 9.11 10.55 6.48
C SER A 40 8.29 11.33 5.45
N PRO A 41 7.49 12.32 5.88
CA PRO A 41 6.72 13.12 4.93
C PRO A 41 7.56 13.86 3.90
N ARG A 42 8.84 14.06 4.17
CA ARG A 42 9.73 14.75 3.23
C ARG A 42 10.27 13.84 2.15
N GLU A 43 10.14 12.55 2.34
CA GLU A 43 10.70 11.60 1.38
C GLU A 43 9.84 11.50 0.15
N GLN A 44 10.48 11.22 -0.96
CA GLN A 44 9.77 10.82 -2.16
C GLN A 44 9.45 9.34 -2.02
N ILE A 45 8.19 9.01 -2.24
CA ILE A 45 7.73 7.65 -2.00
C ILE A 45 7.32 7.04 -3.33
N LEU A 46 7.92 5.89 -3.62
CA LEU A 46 7.54 5.11 -4.77
C LEU A 46 6.64 3.97 -4.31
N LEU A 47 5.43 3.96 -4.81
CA LEU A 47 4.52 2.85 -4.56
C LEU A 47 4.69 1.85 -5.69
N LYS A 48 4.97 0.63 -5.31
CA LYS A 48 5.27 -0.40 -6.29
C LYS A 48 4.26 -1.52 -6.17
N PRO A 49 3.09 -1.36 -6.80
CA PRO A 49 2.14 -2.45 -6.79
C PRO A 49 2.68 -3.62 -7.58
N ASN A 50 2.32 -4.81 -7.15
CA ASN A 50 2.75 -5.99 -7.86
C ASN A 50 1.83 -6.19 -9.06
N LEU A 51 2.26 -5.70 -10.21
CA LEU A 51 1.46 -5.74 -11.43
C LEU A 51 2.00 -6.82 -12.34
N LEU A 52 1.23 -7.87 -12.51
CA LEU A 52 1.52 -8.88 -13.50
C LEU A 52 0.65 -8.58 -14.70
N SER A 53 1.30 -8.25 -15.79
CA SER A 53 0.67 -7.82 -17.01
C SER A 53 -0.54 -8.68 -17.35
N ARG A 54 -1.68 -8.05 -17.62
CA ARG A 54 -2.90 -8.72 -18.06
C ARG A 54 -3.55 -9.65 -17.04
N ALA A 55 -3.04 -9.68 -15.83
CA ALA A 55 -3.70 -10.47 -14.80
C ALA A 55 -4.95 -9.76 -14.34
N LEU A 56 -6.00 -10.54 -14.12
CA LEU A 56 -7.23 -9.99 -13.59
C LEU A 56 -7.13 -9.94 -12.07
N PRO A 57 -7.70 -8.91 -11.43
CA PRO A 57 -7.61 -8.80 -9.98
C PRO A 57 -8.13 -10.02 -9.24
N GLN A 58 -9.17 -10.68 -9.76
CA GLN A 58 -9.75 -11.83 -9.08
C GLN A 58 -8.85 -13.05 -9.10
N ARG A 59 -7.77 -13.02 -9.86
CA ARG A 59 -6.81 -14.12 -9.84
C ARG A 59 -5.76 -13.95 -8.75
N ALA A 60 -5.78 -12.81 -8.07
CA ALA A 60 -4.90 -12.52 -6.95
C ALA A 60 -3.41 -12.59 -7.31
N VAL A 61 -3.07 -12.38 -8.57
CA VAL A 61 -1.68 -12.33 -9.02
C VAL A 61 -1.21 -10.89 -9.22
N THR A 62 -2.09 -9.94 -8.99
CA THR A 62 -1.82 -8.51 -9.09
C THR A 62 -2.43 -7.84 -7.87
N THR A 63 -1.78 -6.80 -7.36
CA THR A 63 -2.36 -6.05 -6.26
C THR A 63 -3.73 -5.51 -6.67
N HIS A 64 -4.74 -5.81 -5.88
CA HIS A 64 -6.09 -5.33 -6.17
C HIS A 64 -6.13 -3.81 -6.11
N PRO A 65 -6.82 -3.15 -7.05
CA PRO A 65 -6.86 -1.69 -7.07
C PRO A 65 -7.34 -1.07 -5.77
N ALA A 66 -8.25 -1.73 -5.06
CA ALA A 66 -8.75 -1.19 -3.79
C ALA A 66 -7.64 -1.12 -2.75
N VAL A 67 -6.73 -2.09 -2.74
CA VAL A 67 -5.61 -2.07 -1.81
C VAL A 67 -4.65 -0.94 -2.16
N PHE A 68 -4.35 -0.78 -3.44
CA PHE A 68 -3.48 0.29 -3.88
C PHE A 68 -4.08 1.65 -3.52
N SER A 69 -5.38 1.83 -3.78
CA SER A 69 -6.06 3.07 -3.43
C SER A 69 -6.02 3.34 -1.94
N ALA A 70 -6.19 2.29 -1.14
CA ALA A 70 -6.19 2.44 0.31
C ALA A 70 -4.84 2.95 0.82
N VAL A 71 -3.74 2.42 0.27
CA VAL A 71 -2.41 2.86 0.66
C VAL A 71 -2.20 4.31 0.25
N CYS A 72 -2.60 4.68 -0.97
CA CYS A 72 -2.48 6.05 -1.43
C CYS A 72 -3.25 7.02 -0.54
N ARG A 73 -4.47 6.65 -0.16
CA ARG A 73 -5.29 7.49 0.69
C ARG A 73 -4.68 7.65 2.07
N LEU A 74 -4.19 6.56 2.62
CA LEU A 74 -3.56 6.61 3.93
C LEU A 74 -2.38 7.59 3.92
N LEU A 75 -1.54 7.49 2.91
CA LEU A 75 -0.38 8.36 2.82
C LEU A 75 -0.80 9.82 2.65
N ARG A 76 -1.79 10.09 1.80
CA ARG A 76 -2.24 11.45 1.60
C ARG A 76 -2.86 12.04 2.85
N GLU A 77 -3.64 11.25 3.56
CA GLU A 77 -4.28 11.73 4.78
C GLU A 77 -3.27 12.05 5.87
N LYS A 78 -2.12 11.40 5.82
CA LYS A 78 -1.06 11.66 6.78
C LYS A 78 -0.09 12.74 6.32
N GLY A 79 -0.36 13.39 5.19
CA GLY A 79 0.43 14.52 4.75
C GLY A 79 1.56 14.19 3.79
N TYR A 80 1.61 12.97 3.27
CA TYR A 80 2.65 12.59 2.33
C TYR A 80 2.22 13.03 0.94
N ALA A 81 2.98 13.95 0.35
CA ALA A 81 2.58 14.57 -0.91
C ALA A 81 3.40 14.10 -2.11
N HIS A 82 4.58 13.53 -1.88
CA HIS A 82 5.48 13.16 -2.97
C HIS A 82 5.35 11.69 -3.28
N LEU A 83 4.23 11.34 -3.92
CA LEU A 83 3.90 9.95 -4.21
C LEU A 83 3.95 9.72 -5.71
N THR A 84 4.66 8.67 -6.11
CA THR A 84 4.62 8.18 -7.47
C THR A 84 4.43 6.69 -7.41
N TYR A 85 4.07 6.09 -8.52
CA TYR A 85 4.01 4.64 -8.56
C TYR A 85 4.55 4.14 -9.88
N GLY A 86 5.05 2.93 -9.85
CA GLY A 86 5.57 2.28 -11.03
C GLY A 86 5.85 0.84 -10.75
N ASP A 87 6.08 0.10 -11.79
CA ASP A 87 6.41 -1.31 -11.66
C ASP A 87 7.31 -1.71 -12.80
N SER A 88 8.22 -2.59 -12.50
CA SER A 88 9.10 -3.17 -13.50
C SER A 88 8.45 -4.46 -13.99
N PRO A 89 8.43 -4.71 -15.26
CA PRO A 89 9.04 -3.96 -16.35
C PRO A 89 8.19 -2.82 -16.90
N GLY A 90 7.09 -2.52 -16.27
CA GLY A 90 6.17 -1.53 -16.79
C GLY A 90 6.77 -0.14 -16.89
N ASN A 91 7.63 0.23 -15.95
CA ASN A 91 8.31 1.52 -15.95
C ASN A 91 7.36 2.70 -16.12
N ILE A 92 6.14 2.52 -15.69
CA ILE A 92 5.18 3.59 -15.72
C ILE A 92 5.27 4.31 -14.40
N THR A 93 5.61 5.58 -14.45
CA THR A 93 5.69 6.38 -13.25
C THR A 93 4.70 7.51 -13.38
N ALA A 94 3.84 7.64 -12.39
CA ALA A 94 2.83 8.69 -12.40
C ALA A 94 2.41 8.96 -10.98
N THR A 95 1.91 10.19 -10.76
CA THR A 95 1.33 10.52 -9.47
C THR A 95 -0.02 9.84 -9.35
N PRO A 96 -0.25 9.09 -8.27
CA PRO A 96 -1.55 8.42 -8.11
C PRO A 96 -2.69 9.42 -8.06
N GLU A 97 -3.75 9.08 -8.75
CA GLU A 97 -4.96 9.87 -8.69
C GLU A 97 -5.81 9.43 -7.52
N LYS A 98 -6.63 10.36 -7.01
CA LYS A 98 -7.51 9.97 -5.94
C LYS A 98 -8.63 9.09 -6.41
#